data_7c5208be1f6e429a52ea7f65c42d7770
#
_entry.id   7c5208be1f6e429a52ea7f65c42d7770
#
_cell.length_a   1.000
_cell.length_b   1.000
_cell.length_c   1.000
_cell.angle_alpha   90.00
_cell.angle_beta   90.00
_cell.angle_gamma   90.00
#
_symmetry.space_group_name_H-M   'P 1'
#
loop_
_entity.id
_entity.type
_entity.pdbx_description
1 polymer ?
#
loop_
_entity_poly.entity_id
_entity_poly.type
_entity_poly.pdbx_seq_one_letter_code
_entity_poly.pdbx_strand_id
1 'polypeptide(L)' 'MAPIYRVVRVVENITELETEVTALLNDGWKLAGGITVTLAVGRDYTGPVPTLVYLQAMIREE' A
#
# COMPACT_ATOMS: atom_id res chain seq x y z
N MET A 1 19.79 12.84 9.77
CA MET A 1 19.44 12.56 8.39
C MET A 1 17.95 12.57 8.19
N ALA A 2 17.50 13.04 7.05
CA ALA A 2 16.06 13.14 6.80
C ALA A 2 15.48 11.76 6.48
N PRO A 3 14.35 11.39 7.08
CA PRO A 3 13.68 10.15 6.72
C PRO A 3 13.06 10.25 5.32
N ILE A 4 13.02 9.12 4.64
CA ILE A 4 12.31 8.98 3.37
C ILE A 4 10.97 8.32 3.67
N TYR A 5 9.91 8.89 3.15
CA TYR A 5 8.55 8.41 3.33
C TYR A 5 8.01 7.83 2.02
N ARG A 6 7.37 6.68 2.12
CA ARG A 6 6.81 6.02 0.97
C ARG A 6 5.45 5.40 1.31
N VAL A 7 4.50 5.49 0.41
CA VAL A 7 3.20 4.84 0.56
C VAL A 7 3.09 3.72 -0.46
N VAL A 8 2.87 2.51 0.03
CA VAL A 8 2.57 1.36 -0.83
C VAL A 8 1.07 1.32 -1.05
N ARG A 9 0.65 1.28 -2.29
CA ARG A 9 -0.76 1.24 -2.67
C ARG A 9 -1.02 0.03 -3.55
N VAL A 10 -1.95 -0.81 -3.15
CA VAL A 10 -2.31 -2.01 -3.89
C VAL A 10 -3.83 -2.08 -4.02
N VAL A 11 -4.30 -2.40 -5.21
CA VAL A 11 -5.73 -2.48 -5.53
C VAL A 11 -6.17 -3.93 -5.52
N GLU A 12 -7.16 -4.23 -4.71
CA GLU A 12 -7.88 -5.53 -4.64
C GLU A 12 -7.07 -6.77 -4.26
N ASN A 13 -5.77 -6.66 -3.98
CA ASN A 13 -4.95 -7.83 -3.74
C ASN A 13 -4.09 -7.66 -2.48
N ILE A 14 -4.61 -8.17 -1.36
CA ILE A 14 -3.88 -8.09 -0.08
C ILE A 14 -2.58 -8.89 -0.11
N THR A 15 -2.53 -9.99 -0.85
CA THR A 15 -1.32 -10.80 -0.97
C THR A 15 -0.20 -10.02 -1.66
N GLU A 16 -0.55 -9.23 -2.67
CA GLU A 16 0.41 -8.36 -3.34
C GLU A 16 0.93 -7.28 -2.39
N LEU A 17 0.07 -6.72 -1.54
CA LEU A 17 0.50 -5.77 -0.51
C LEU A 17 1.50 -6.43 0.45
N GLU A 18 1.20 -7.63 0.93
CA GLU A 18 2.10 -8.36 1.81
C GLU A 18 3.47 -8.60 1.15
N THR A 19 3.47 -8.97 -0.12
CA THR A 19 4.71 -9.21 -0.87
C THR A 19 5.53 -7.93 -0.99
N GLU A 20 4.92 -6.81 -1.36
CA GLU A 20 5.62 -5.55 -1.51
C GLU A 20 6.14 -5.01 -0.18
N VAL A 21 5.33 -5.07 0.87
CA VAL A 21 5.75 -4.64 2.20
C VAL A 21 6.90 -5.50 2.71
N THR A 22 6.85 -6.81 2.53
CA THR A 22 7.92 -7.70 2.93
C THR A 22 9.22 -7.36 2.22
N ALA A 23 9.17 -7.09 0.91
CA ALA A 23 10.35 -6.69 0.15
C ALA A 23 10.96 -5.39 0.69
N LEU A 24 10.13 -4.42 1.04
CA LEU A 24 10.58 -3.15 1.59
C LEU A 24 11.19 -3.33 2.98
N LEU A 25 10.59 -4.17 3.83
CA LEU A 25 11.16 -4.48 5.14
C LEU A 25 12.54 -5.09 5.02
N ASN A 26 12.74 -5.98 4.04
CA ASN A 26 14.04 -6.58 3.76
C ASN A 26 15.06 -5.57 3.24
N ASP A 27 14.60 -4.45 2.68
CA ASP A 27 15.45 -3.38 2.17
C ASP A 27 15.68 -2.25 3.19
N GLY A 28 15.34 -2.48 4.45
CA GLY A 28 15.59 -1.54 5.53
C GLY A 28 14.47 -0.55 5.81
N TRP A 29 13.35 -0.66 5.14
CA TRP A 29 12.17 0.15 5.41
C TRP A 29 11.47 -0.34 6.66
N LYS A 30 10.77 0.54 7.34
CA LYS A 30 9.98 0.23 8.54
C LYS A 30 8.54 0.65 8.33
N LEU A 31 7.64 -0.04 9.01
CA LEU A 31 6.23 0.31 8.98
C LEU A 31 6.01 1.63 9.72
N ALA A 32 5.23 2.52 9.11
CA ALA A 32 4.84 3.79 9.71
C ALA A 32 3.31 3.79 9.90
N GLY A 33 2.86 3.14 10.97
CA GLY A 33 1.44 2.95 11.24
C GLY A 33 0.90 1.65 10.68
N GLY A 34 -0.40 1.46 10.79
CA GLY A 34 -1.08 0.26 10.33
C GLY A 34 -1.54 0.35 8.88
N ILE A 35 -2.08 -0.77 8.38
CA ILE A 35 -2.70 -0.82 7.07
C ILE A 35 -4.00 -0.02 7.06
N THR A 36 -4.18 0.78 6.02
CA THR A 36 -5.44 1.46 5.75
C THR A 36 -6.12 0.78 4.57
N VAL A 37 -7.42 0.55 4.70
CA VAL A 37 -8.24 0.00 3.62
C VAL A 37 -9.30 1.05 3.28
N THR A 38 -9.44 1.35 2.01
CA THR A 38 -10.45 2.30 1.55
C THR A 38 -11.16 1.76 0.32
N LEU A 39 -12.36 2.29 0.07
CA LEU A 39 -13.12 1.99 -1.12
C LEU A 39 -12.91 3.09 -2.15
N ALA A 40 -12.51 2.69 -3.35
CA ALA A 40 -12.47 3.56 -4.50
C ALA A 40 -13.49 3.09 -5.52
N VAL A 41 -13.86 3.95 -6.46
CA VAL A 41 -14.77 3.58 -7.54
C VAL A 41 -13.96 3.35 -8.80
N GLY A 42 -13.91 2.07 -9.24
CA GLY A 42 -13.39 1.71 -10.55
C GLY A 42 -14.48 1.71 -11.60
N ARG A 43 -14.14 1.29 -12.82
CA ARG A 43 -15.10 1.19 -13.92
C ARG A 43 -14.84 -0.06 -14.73
N ASP A 44 -15.93 -0.68 -15.15
CA ASP A 44 -15.89 -1.79 -16.10
C ASP A 44 -17.03 -1.65 -17.12
N TYR A 45 -17.38 -2.72 -17.85
CA TYR A 45 -18.44 -2.70 -18.85
C TYR A 45 -19.81 -2.39 -18.28
N THR A 46 -20.01 -2.66 -16.99
CA THR A 46 -21.32 -2.49 -16.34
C THR A 46 -21.44 -1.14 -15.64
N GLY A 47 -20.37 -0.35 -15.60
CA GLY A 47 -20.33 0.96 -14.97
C GLY A 47 -19.42 1.01 -13.76
N PRO A 48 -19.71 1.90 -12.77
CA PRO A 48 -18.88 2.02 -11.57
C PRO A 48 -18.89 0.75 -10.73
N VAL A 49 -17.70 0.31 -10.30
CA VAL A 49 -17.52 -0.89 -9.49
C VAL A 49 -16.75 -0.50 -8.22
N PRO A 50 -17.24 -0.88 -7.02
CA PRO A 50 -16.47 -0.64 -5.81
C PRO A 50 -15.19 -1.48 -5.82
N THR A 51 -14.07 -0.82 -5.47
CA THR A 51 -12.75 -1.41 -5.50
C THR A 51 -12.07 -1.19 -4.16
N LEU A 52 -11.53 -2.24 -3.55
CA LEU A 52 -10.78 -2.12 -2.31
C LEU A 52 -9.35 -1.70 -2.62
N VAL A 53 -8.88 -0.68 -1.91
CA VAL A 53 -7.52 -0.18 -2.03
C VAL A 53 -6.85 -0.30 -0.68
N TYR A 54 -5.71 -0.96 -0.64
CA TYR A 54 -4.92 -1.15 0.56
C TYR A 54 -3.71 -0.22 0.53
N LEU A 55 -3.47 0.45 1.65
CA LEU A 55 -2.38 1.43 1.76
C LEU A 55 -1.53 1.10 2.99
N GLN A 56 -0.22 1.18 2.84
CA GLN A 56 0.72 1.04 3.95
C GLN A 56 1.82 2.08 3.81
N ALA A 57 1.94 2.91 4.83
CA ALA A 57 3.04 3.88 4.88
C ALA A 57 4.31 3.20 5.36
N MET A 58 5.42 3.53 4.73
CA MET A 58 6.74 3.02 5.07
C MET A 58 7.70 4.18 5.24
N ILE A 59 8.68 4.01 6.12
CA ILE A 59 9.69 5.03 6.37
C ILE A 59 11.08 4.36 6.41
N ARG A 60 12.06 5.07 5.90
CA ARG A 60 13.46 4.64 5.98
C ARG A 60 14.32 5.85 6.30
N GLU A 61 15.26 5.67 7.19
CA GLU A 61 16.27 6.69 7.49
C GLU A 61 17.54 6.44 6.69
N GLU A 62 18.11 7.49 6.21
CA GLU A 62 19.38 7.45 5.50
C GLU A 62 20.51 8.06 6.32
#